data_9038e1ce741832576e2091c4253651da
#
_entry.id   9038e1ce741832576e2091c4253651da
#
_cell.length_a   1.000
_cell.length_b   1.000
_cell.length_c   1.000
_cell.angle_alpha   90.00
_cell.angle_beta   90.00
_cell.angle_gamma   90.00
#
_symmetry.space_group_name_H-M   'P 1'
#
loop_
_entity.id
_entity.type
_entity.pdbx_description
1 polymer ?
#
loop_
_entity_poly.entity_id
_entity_poly.type
_entity_poly.pdbx_seq_one_letter_code
_entity_poly.pdbx_strand_id
1 'polypeptide(L)'
;LKVGVALNVLDEDVAREEVLFFHQLLQEFFAARKLAQAPDPELVRIAWRADSVKPSLAETIAGLADSDPLPPLPQTGWEETTVLAAALSAEPDVFVRSLIDVNLPLAARCAAAPDVKVSEPLKNELRHVLIARTQDMAADLRARIAAGLALGDLGDPRFERRTGPFGDYLLPPMATIPAGTYPIGDDNSPYDDEKPAHKVTLEAFQLGIFPVTNAEYALFIAAGGYEEERWWDTEGAKAWLLGESDTEGQKKQARDAWNTLQSWSDDDVRDLVKQNRLTSEQADSYISIRDMSKETLEEQLETTYPSGKRYTLPDYWDDAAYNRSSQPVVGICWYEARAYCAWLSTETGQVYRLPTEAEFEAAARGQEGRAYPYGKSFDMTRSNTFESHIRRTTPIGVFDNGTVPGCYDLTGNVYTWTSSVYQPYPYEGSDGREDANRTDGRRALRGGSWSSPQDSARSAFRARGDPAVRGSAYGFRVVLVSRPF
;
A
#
# COMPACT_ATOMS: atom_id res chain seq x y z
N LEU A 1 -43.11 -3.25 -26.77
CA LEU A 1 -43.19 -4.40 -25.88
C LEU A 1 -43.22 -5.71 -26.66
N LYS A 2 -44.28 -6.03 -27.41
CA LYS A 2 -44.44 -7.30 -28.16
C LYS A 2 -43.24 -7.66 -29.06
N VAL A 3 -42.61 -6.69 -29.69
CA VAL A 3 -41.43 -6.90 -30.53
C VAL A 3 -40.20 -7.26 -29.68
N GLY A 4 -40.03 -6.64 -28.50
CA GLY A 4 -38.93 -6.93 -27.58
C GLY A 4 -39.02 -8.33 -27.00
N VAL A 5 -40.22 -8.82 -26.64
CA VAL A 5 -40.47 -10.19 -26.18
C VAL A 5 -40.23 -11.19 -27.32
N ALA A 6 -40.70 -10.88 -28.54
CA ALA A 6 -40.50 -11.73 -29.70
C ALA A 6 -39.04 -11.88 -30.14
N LEU A 7 -38.20 -10.89 -29.82
CA LEU A 7 -36.74 -10.90 -30.07
C LEU A 7 -35.93 -11.46 -28.90
N ASN A 8 -36.55 -12.00 -27.85
CA ASN A 8 -35.90 -12.46 -26.60
C ASN A 8 -35.00 -11.37 -25.94
N VAL A 9 -35.37 -10.11 -26.07
CA VAL A 9 -34.70 -8.96 -25.39
C VAL A 9 -35.45 -8.61 -24.11
N LEU A 10 -36.78 -8.84 -24.08
CA LEU A 10 -37.65 -8.61 -22.94
C LEU A 10 -38.33 -9.92 -22.52
N ASP A 11 -38.49 -10.09 -21.24
CA ASP A 11 -39.31 -11.12 -20.61
C ASP A 11 -40.53 -10.46 -19.96
N GLU A 12 -41.69 -11.07 -20.02
CA GLU A 12 -42.94 -10.55 -19.48
C GLU A 12 -43.44 -11.43 -18.34
N ASP A 13 -43.36 -10.93 -17.10
CA ASP A 13 -44.02 -11.54 -15.97
C ASP A 13 -45.46 -11.04 -15.85
N VAL A 14 -46.37 -11.79 -16.51
CA VAL A 14 -47.78 -11.44 -16.54
C VAL A 14 -48.43 -11.49 -15.15
N ALA A 15 -47.89 -12.25 -14.21
CA ALA A 15 -48.43 -12.39 -12.85
C ALA A 15 -48.12 -11.15 -11.98
N ARG A 16 -47.02 -10.46 -12.29
CA ARG A 16 -46.59 -9.25 -11.59
C ARG A 16 -46.86 -7.98 -12.37
N GLU A 17 -47.36 -8.10 -13.59
CA GLU A 17 -47.53 -6.99 -14.56
C GLU A 17 -46.18 -6.29 -14.82
N GLU A 18 -45.07 -7.03 -14.78
CA GLU A 18 -43.70 -6.51 -14.96
C GLU A 18 -43.13 -6.93 -16.30
N VAL A 19 -42.25 -6.09 -16.86
CA VAL A 19 -41.45 -6.41 -18.04
C VAL A 19 -40.00 -6.26 -17.68
N LEU A 20 -39.24 -7.36 -17.82
CA LEU A 20 -37.83 -7.43 -17.48
C LEU A 20 -36.98 -7.55 -18.75
N PHE A 21 -35.79 -7.02 -18.72
CA PHE A 21 -34.80 -7.35 -19.74
C PHE A 21 -34.28 -8.77 -19.50
N PHE A 22 -34.24 -9.56 -20.55
CA PHE A 22 -33.68 -10.92 -20.49
C PHE A 22 -32.22 -10.94 -20.07
N HIS A 23 -31.46 -9.84 -20.34
CA HIS A 23 -30.06 -9.72 -19.97
C HIS A 23 -29.78 -8.36 -19.34
N GLN A 24 -29.19 -8.33 -18.15
CA GLN A 24 -28.89 -7.12 -17.39
C GLN A 24 -28.08 -6.10 -18.21
N LEU A 25 -27.08 -6.55 -18.99
CA LEU A 25 -26.27 -5.66 -19.85
C LEU A 25 -27.11 -4.91 -20.88
N LEU A 26 -28.20 -5.48 -21.40
CA LEU A 26 -29.11 -4.79 -22.31
C LEU A 26 -29.91 -3.71 -21.57
N GLN A 27 -30.36 -4.01 -20.35
CA GLN A 27 -31.02 -3.02 -19.50
C GLN A 27 -30.10 -1.82 -19.24
N GLU A 28 -28.87 -2.08 -18.80
CA GLU A 28 -27.86 -1.07 -18.54
C GLU A 28 -27.53 -0.25 -19.79
N PHE A 29 -27.39 -0.90 -20.94
CA PHE A 29 -27.14 -0.19 -22.22
C PHE A 29 -28.27 0.74 -22.61
N PHE A 30 -29.55 0.31 -22.52
CA PHE A 30 -30.69 1.18 -22.86
C PHE A 30 -30.87 2.32 -21.86
N ALA A 31 -30.63 2.06 -20.56
CA ALA A 31 -30.59 3.09 -19.53
C ALA A 31 -29.48 4.11 -19.80
N ALA A 32 -28.26 3.62 -20.12
CA ALA A 32 -27.11 4.45 -20.46
C ALA A 32 -27.37 5.33 -21.67
N ARG A 33 -28.00 4.82 -22.74
CA ARG A 33 -28.42 5.64 -23.89
C ARG A 33 -29.38 6.77 -23.52
N LYS A 34 -30.29 6.53 -22.57
CA LYS A 34 -31.21 7.56 -22.07
C LYS A 34 -30.45 8.61 -21.25
N LEU A 35 -29.58 8.18 -20.34
CA LEU A 35 -28.79 9.08 -19.53
C LEU A 35 -27.80 9.89 -20.36
N ALA A 36 -27.22 9.33 -21.43
CA ALA A 36 -26.34 10.05 -22.34
C ALA A 36 -27.03 11.22 -23.03
N GLN A 37 -28.35 11.12 -23.26
CA GLN A 37 -29.18 12.18 -23.90
C GLN A 37 -29.78 13.18 -22.90
N ALA A 38 -30.06 12.72 -21.68
CA ALA A 38 -30.62 13.51 -20.59
C ALA A 38 -29.94 13.11 -19.28
N PRO A 39 -28.75 13.69 -19.01
CA PRO A 39 -27.98 13.37 -17.81
C PRO A 39 -28.75 13.66 -16.52
N ASP A 40 -28.76 12.71 -15.60
CA ASP A 40 -29.29 12.88 -14.25
C ASP A 40 -28.20 12.44 -13.23
N PRO A 41 -27.33 13.37 -12.83
CA PRO A 41 -26.23 13.06 -11.89
C PRO A 41 -26.73 12.72 -10.49
N GLU A 42 -27.97 13.06 -10.11
CA GLU A 42 -28.54 12.74 -8.81
C GLU A 42 -28.69 11.23 -8.58
N LEU A 43 -28.85 10.44 -9.64
CA LEU A 43 -28.93 8.97 -9.56
C LEU A 43 -27.68 8.33 -8.94
N VAL A 44 -26.52 9.00 -8.99
CA VAL A 44 -25.24 8.50 -8.49
C VAL A 44 -24.70 9.33 -7.33
N ARG A 45 -25.54 10.17 -6.71
CA ARG A 45 -25.13 11.00 -5.58
C ARG A 45 -24.80 10.13 -4.36
N ILE A 46 -23.60 10.31 -3.82
CA ILE A 46 -23.16 9.69 -2.59
C ILE A 46 -22.73 10.75 -1.56
N ALA A 47 -23.00 10.47 -0.28
CA ALA A 47 -22.43 11.25 0.81
C ALA A 47 -20.92 10.92 0.93
N TRP A 48 -20.11 11.94 1.20
CA TRP A 48 -18.67 11.78 1.30
C TRP A 48 -18.04 12.47 2.51
N ARG A 49 -18.76 13.42 3.13
CA ARG A 49 -18.30 14.08 4.36
C ARG A 49 -18.56 13.20 5.56
N ALA A 50 -17.62 13.17 6.51
CA ALA A 50 -17.71 12.35 7.71
C ALA A 50 -18.97 12.63 8.56
N ASP A 51 -19.47 13.87 8.53
CA ASP A 51 -20.69 14.28 9.22
C ASP A 51 -22.00 13.86 8.53
N SER A 52 -21.94 13.53 7.25
CA SER A 52 -23.11 13.21 6.42
C SER A 52 -23.23 11.74 6.03
N VAL A 53 -22.13 11.00 6.05
CA VAL A 53 -22.14 9.55 5.74
C VAL A 53 -22.83 8.76 6.84
N LYS A 54 -23.74 7.86 6.46
CA LYS A 54 -24.47 6.97 7.37
C LYS A 54 -24.44 5.51 6.88
N PRO A 55 -24.10 4.54 7.74
CA PRO A 55 -23.55 4.72 9.08
C PRO A 55 -22.20 5.45 9.04
N SER A 56 -21.88 6.18 10.10
CA SER A 56 -20.58 6.84 10.26
C SER A 56 -19.44 5.82 10.29
N LEU A 57 -18.19 6.28 10.09
CA LEU A 57 -17.02 5.41 10.15
C LEU A 57 -16.95 4.67 11.51
N ALA A 58 -17.17 5.38 12.64
CA ALA A 58 -17.13 4.79 13.96
C ALA A 58 -18.24 3.75 14.18
N GLU A 59 -19.47 4.04 13.74
CA GLU A 59 -20.59 3.08 13.83
C GLU A 59 -20.32 1.85 12.94
N THR A 60 -19.74 2.05 11.75
CA THR A 60 -19.38 0.95 10.86
C THR A 60 -18.34 0.04 11.52
N ILE A 61 -17.23 0.60 12.01
CA ILE A 61 -16.16 -0.18 12.67
C ILE A 61 -16.68 -0.89 13.92
N ALA A 62 -17.50 -0.24 14.73
CA ALA A 62 -18.07 -0.87 15.92
C ALA A 62 -18.98 -2.08 15.64
N GLY A 63 -19.46 -2.22 14.41
CA GLY A 63 -20.26 -3.36 13.97
C GLY A 63 -19.47 -4.49 13.29
N LEU A 64 -18.16 -4.31 13.07
CA LEU A 64 -17.31 -5.30 12.42
C LEU A 64 -16.71 -6.29 13.43
N ALA A 65 -16.54 -7.54 13.02
CA ALA A 65 -15.65 -8.45 13.72
C ALA A 65 -14.18 -8.06 13.44
N ASP A 66 -13.24 -8.53 14.29
CA ASP A 66 -11.82 -8.19 14.15
C ASP A 66 -11.25 -8.51 12.77
N SER A 67 -11.71 -9.59 12.12
CA SER A 67 -11.26 -10.01 10.78
C SER A 67 -11.95 -9.27 9.62
N ASP A 68 -13.06 -8.57 9.89
CA ASP A 68 -13.86 -7.99 8.83
C ASP A 68 -13.20 -6.75 8.21
N PRO A 69 -13.13 -6.66 6.87
CA PRO A 69 -12.62 -5.49 6.21
C PRO A 69 -13.63 -4.33 6.27
N LEU A 70 -13.11 -3.11 6.37
CA LEU A 70 -13.92 -1.90 6.28
C LEU A 70 -14.64 -1.86 4.92
N PRO A 71 -15.98 -1.86 4.89
CA PRO A 71 -16.73 -1.78 3.65
C PRO A 71 -16.55 -0.41 2.97
N PRO A 72 -16.58 -0.34 1.64
CA PRO A 72 -16.57 0.93 0.93
C PRO A 72 -17.82 1.77 1.25
N LEU A 73 -17.83 3.02 0.80
CA LEU A 73 -19.06 3.81 0.82
C LEU A 73 -20.19 3.12 0.07
N PRO A 74 -21.45 3.27 0.52
CA PRO A 74 -22.60 2.72 -0.20
C PRO A 74 -22.63 3.21 -1.65
N GLN A 75 -22.98 2.30 -2.56
CA GLN A 75 -23.17 2.58 -3.98
C GLN A 75 -24.67 2.67 -4.27
N THR A 76 -25.01 3.36 -5.37
CA THR A 76 -26.41 3.53 -5.80
C THR A 76 -26.89 2.43 -6.72
N GLY A 77 -25.95 1.68 -7.35
CA GLY A 77 -26.23 0.68 -8.36
C GLY A 77 -26.31 1.23 -9.80
N TRP A 78 -26.14 2.56 -9.97
CA TRP A 78 -26.14 3.22 -11.28
C TRP A 78 -24.73 3.49 -11.85
N GLU A 79 -23.68 3.11 -11.13
CA GLU A 79 -22.31 3.48 -11.47
C GLU A 79 -21.88 2.91 -12.82
N GLU A 80 -22.13 1.63 -13.11
CA GLU A 80 -21.78 1.01 -14.39
C GLU A 80 -22.57 1.63 -15.55
N THR A 81 -23.88 1.83 -15.34
CA THR A 81 -24.74 2.51 -16.32
C THR A 81 -24.25 3.92 -16.61
N THR A 82 -23.74 4.64 -15.60
CA THR A 82 -23.21 5.99 -15.76
C THR A 82 -21.89 6.02 -16.54
N VAL A 83 -20.99 5.05 -16.33
CA VAL A 83 -19.76 4.92 -17.14
C VAL A 83 -20.11 4.66 -18.62
N LEU A 84 -21.06 3.76 -18.88
CA LEU A 84 -21.57 3.51 -20.24
C LEU A 84 -22.22 4.77 -20.85
N ALA A 85 -22.98 5.54 -20.06
CA ALA A 85 -23.61 6.77 -20.52
C ALA A 85 -22.56 7.84 -20.88
N ALA A 86 -21.49 7.96 -20.11
CA ALA A 86 -20.38 8.85 -20.42
C ALA A 86 -19.73 8.50 -21.78
N ALA A 87 -19.53 7.20 -22.06
CA ALA A 87 -19.01 6.74 -23.34
C ALA A 87 -19.95 7.00 -24.53
N LEU A 88 -21.24 7.00 -24.29
CA LEU A 88 -22.27 7.26 -25.31
C LEU A 88 -22.65 8.73 -25.44
N SER A 89 -22.14 9.59 -24.54
CA SER A 89 -22.47 11.03 -24.54
C SER A 89 -21.87 11.75 -25.73
N ALA A 90 -22.65 12.65 -26.34
CA ALA A 90 -22.17 13.56 -27.38
C ALA A 90 -21.22 14.65 -26.82
N GLU A 91 -21.34 14.96 -25.52
CA GLU A 91 -20.52 15.95 -24.81
C GLU A 91 -19.91 15.34 -23.52
N PRO A 92 -18.90 14.44 -23.63
CA PRO A 92 -18.35 13.70 -22.50
C PRO A 92 -17.81 14.61 -21.38
N ASP A 93 -17.19 15.73 -21.73
CA ASP A 93 -16.67 16.70 -20.75
C ASP A 93 -17.79 17.31 -19.90
N VAL A 94 -18.89 17.66 -20.49
CA VAL A 94 -20.07 18.22 -19.79
C VAL A 94 -20.69 17.16 -18.90
N PHE A 95 -20.84 15.95 -19.43
CA PHE A 95 -21.38 14.80 -18.68
C PHE A 95 -20.51 14.48 -17.44
N VAL A 96 -19.21 14.27 -17.64
CA VAL A 96 -18.28 13.91 -16.55
C VAL A 96 -18.17 15.05 -15.53
N ARG A 97 -18.15 16.31 -15.98
CA ARG A 97 -18.09 17.47 -15.09
C ARG A 97 -19.31 17.53 -14.15
N SER A 98 -20.50 17.16 -14.63
CA SER A 98 -21.72 17.14 -13.81
C SER A 98 -21.65 16.14 -12.64
N LEU A 99 -20.75 15.16 -12.69
CA LEU A 99 -20.56 14.15 -11.66
C LEU A 99 -19.61 14.60 -10.54
N ILE A 100 -18.78 15.64 -10.74
CA ILE A 100 -17.70 16.01 -9.79
C ILE A 100 -18.23 16.25 -8.37
N ASP A 101 -19.32 17.01 -8.25
CA ASP A 101 -19.89 17.38 -6.95
C ASP A 101 -20.78 16.29 -6.34
N VAL A 102 -21.23 15.33 -7.14
CA VAL A 102 -22.16 14.29 -6.67
C VAL A 102 -21.47 12.96 -6.39
N ASN A 103 -20.46 12.60 -7.22
CA ASN A 103 -19.68 11.37 -7.06
C ASN A 103 -18.31 11.51 -7.74
N LEU A 104 -17.38 12.15 -7.05
CA LEU A 104 -16.05 12.45 -7.57
C LEU A 104 -15.26 11.20 -8.02
N PRO A 105 -15.22 10.07 -7.27
CA PRO A 105 -14.56 8.85 -7.74
C PRO A 105 -15.17 8.31 -9.04
N LEU A 106 -16.50 8.39 -9.19
CA LEU A 106 -17.16 7.95 -10.41
C LEU A 106 -16.86 8.87 -11.59
N ALA A 107 -16.83 10.20 -11.38
CA ALA A 107 -16.39 11.16 -12.40
C ALA A 107 -15.01 10.82 -12.93
N ALA A 108 -14.07 10.51 -12.03
CA ALA A 108 -12.72 10.11 -12.38
C ALA A 108 -12.68 8.76 -13.11
N ARG A 109 -13.48 7.79 -12.66
CA ARG A 109 -13.62 6.49 -13.33
C ARG A 109 -14.16 6.63 -14.75
N CYS A 110 -15.14 7.48 -14.96
CA CYS A 110 -15.62 7.82 -16.31
C CYS A 110 -14.50 8.42 -17.15
N ALA A 111 -13.74 9.38 -16.61
CA ALA A 111 -12.66 10.05 -17.32
C ALA A 111 -11.45 9.13 -17.63
N ALA A 112 -11.25 8.05 -16.84
CA ALA A 112 -10.21 7.05 -17.05
C ALA A 112 -10.63 5.93 -18.00
N ALA A 113 -11.94 5.77 -18.27
CA ALA A 113 -12.45 4.71 -19.13
C ALA A 113 -11.96 4.91 -20.58
N PRO A 114 -11.44 3.85 -21.26
CA PRO A 114 -10.83 3.97 -22.59
C PRO A 114 -11.77 4.52 -23.67
N ASP A 115 -13.07 4.24 -23.52
CA ASP A 115 -14.10 4.63 -24.49
C ASP A 115 -14.67 6.03 -24.24
N VAL A 116 -14.30 6.69 -23.13
CA VAL A 116 -14.75 8.06 -22.78
C VAL A 116 -13.68 9.08 -23.15
N LYS A 117 -13.97 9.91 -24.14
CA LYS A 117 -13.01 10.90 -24.66
C LYS A 117 -13.18 12.24 -23.96
N VAL A 118 -12.58 12.40 -22.78
CA VAL A 118 -12.52 13.68 -22.07
C VAL A 118 -11.24 14.44 -22.37
N SER A 119 -11.34 15.77 -22.31
CA SER A 119 -10.22 16.68 -22.53
C SER A 119 -9.18 16.61 -21.41
N GLU A 120 -7.91 16.88 -21.72
CA GLU A 120 -6.85 16.97 -20.69
C GLU A 120 -7.08 18.08 -19.65
N PRO A 121 -7.65 19.25 -19.99
CA PRO A 121 -8.05 20.22 -18.96
C PRO A 121 -9.01 19.66 -17.91
N LEU A 122 -10.00 18.86 -18.31
CA LEU A 122 -10.94 18.23 -17.37
C LEU A 122 -10.24 17.13 -16.54
N LYS A 123 -9.38 16.32 -17.15
CA LYS A 123 -8.57 15.33 -16.39
C LYS A 123 -7.70 16.02 -15.35
N ASN A 124 -7.08 17.14 -15.69
CA ASN A 124 -6.27 17.90 -14.74
C ASN A 124 -7.10 18.51 -13.61
N GLU A 125 -8.30 19.03 -13.91
CA GLU A 125 -9.26 19.49 -12.90
C GLU A 125 -9.61 18.34 -11.93
N LEU A 126 -9.96 17.18 -12.44
CA LEU A 126 -10.27 15.98 -11.65
C LEU A 126 -9.08 15.56 -10.77
N ARG A 127 -7.87 15.51 -11.32
CA ARG A 127 -6.65 15.18 -10.54
C ARG A 127 -6.47 16.12 -9.35
N HIS A 128 -6.65 17.42 -9.53
CA HIS A 128 -6.52 18.40 -8.44
C HIS A 128 -7.60 18.22 -7.37
N VAL A 129 -8.85 18.02 -7.76
CA VAL A 129 -9.96 17.81 -6.80
C VAL A 129 -9.80 16.47 -6.06
N LEU A 130 -9.31 15.42 -6.75
CA LEU A 130 -9.03 14.13 -6.12
C LEU A 130 -7.89 14.23 -5.08
N ILE A 131 -6.79 14.93 -5.40
CA ILE A 131 -5.71 15.18 -4.43
C ILE A 131 -6.28 15.92 -3.21
N ALA A 132 -7.03 16.99 -3.42
CA ALA A 132 -7.66 17.72 -2.32
C ALA A 132 -8.56 16.82 -1.47
N ARG A 133 -9.35 15.94 -2.09
CA ARG A 133 -10.24 14.99 -1.38
C ARG A 133 -9.45 13.97 -0.56
N THR A 134 -8.30 13.44 -1.04
CA THR A 134 -7.48 12.49 -0.27
C THR A 134 -6.96 13.08 1.02
N GLN A 135 -6.74 14.40 1.05
CA GLN A 135 -6.16 15.16 2.16
C GLN A 135 -7.20 15.83 3.06
N ASP A 136 -8.46 15.87 2.65
CA ASP A 136 -9.54 16.52 3.41
C ASP A 136 -9.93 15.70 4.65
N MET A 137 -9.49 16.13 5.83
CA MET A 137 -9.83 15.48 7.10
C MET A 137 -11.32 15.59 7.47
N ALA A 138 -12.11 16.45 6.81
CA ALA A 138 -13.57 16.50 6.96
C ALA A 138 -14.28 15.46 6.07
N ALA A 139 -13.57 14.84 5.13
CA ALA A 139 -14.10 13.72 4.34
C ALA A 139 -14.03 12.41 5.14
N ASP A 140 -15.04 11.54 4.94
CA ASP A 140 -15.00 10.17 5.45
C ASP A 140 -13.78 9.43 4.90
N LEU A 141 -13.11 8.61 5.72
CA LEU A 141 -11.90 7.87 5.33
C LEU A 141 -12.13 7.04 4.07
N ARG A 142 -13.31 6.42 3.94
CA ARG A 142 -13.67 5.63 2.74
C ARG A 142 -13.74 6.49 1.48
N ALA A 143 -14.19 7.74 1.60
CA ALA A 143 -14.21 8.70 0.48
C ALA A 143 -12.79 9.16 0.10
N ARG A 144 -11.91 9.35 1.08
CA ARG A 144 -10.50 9.67 0.85
C ARG A 144 -9.77 8.53 0.13
N ILE A 145 -9.99 7.29 0.57
CA ILE A 145 -9.44 6.10 -0.09
C ILE A 145 -9.95 5.98 -1.53
N ALA A 146 -11.26 6.12 -1.74
CA ALA A 146 -11.86 6.04 -3.07
C ALA A 146 -11.30 7.11 -4.02
N ALA A 147 -11.09 8.34 -3.53
CA ALA A 147 -10.47 9.42 -4.30
C ALA A 147 -9.02 9.10 -4.67
N GLY A 148 -8.23 8.53 -3.74
CA GLY A 148 -6.85 8.14 -4.01
C GLY A 148 -6.72 7.02 -5.05
N LEU A 149 -7.62 6.02 -5.00
CA LEU A 149 -7.68 4.96 -6.00
C LEU A 149 -8.03 5.54 -7.39
N ALA A 150 -9.03 6.40 -7.45
CA ALA A 150 -9.46 7.04 -8.69
C ALA A 150 -8.38 7.99 -9.27
N LEU A 151 -7.59 8.64 -8.41
CA LEU A 151 -6.42 9.42 -8.82
C LEU A 151 -5.37 8.54 -9.52
N GLY A 152 -5.13 7.35 -8.99
CA GLY A 152 -4.23 6.38 -9.60
C GLY A 152 -4.65 5.95 -11.00
N ASP A 153 -5.96 5.80 -11.24
CA ASP A 153 -6.50 5.44 -12.55
C ASP A 153 -6.33 6.58 -13.58
N LEU A 154 -6.37 7.84 -13.14
CA LEU A 154 -6.15 9.00 -14.00
C LEU A 154 -4.67 9.37 -14.19
N GLY A 155 -3.77 8.73 -13.43
CA GLY A 155 -2.37 9.10 -13.30
C GLY A 155 -2.18 10.26 -12.33
N ASP A 156 -1.32 10.05 -11.33
CA ASP A 156 -1.06 11.00 -10.26
C ASP A 156 -0.05 12.08 -10.72
N PRO A 157 -0.42 13.36 -10.79
CA PRO A 157 0.44 14.41 -11.29
C PRO A 157 1.57 14.80 -10.32
N ARG A 158 1.60 14.23 -9.11
CA ARG A 158 2.70 14.43 -8.16
C ARG A 158 3.96 13.71 -8.60
N PHE A 159 3.85 12.75 -9.54
CA PHE A 159 4.95 12.05 -10.16
C PHE A 159 5.19 12.56 -11.58
N GLU A 160 6.39 13.05 -11.84
CA GLU A 160 6.78 13.47 -13.18
C GLU A 160 7.25 12.27 -14.00
N ARG A 161 6.57 11.99 -15.12
CA ARG A 161 7.02 10.95 -16.05
C ARG A 161 8.18 11.46 -16.90
N ARG A 162 9.27 10.71 -16.94
CA ARG A 162 10.46 10.99 -17.73
C ARG A 162 10.91 9.74 -18.47
N THR A 163 11.74 9.91 -19.49
CA THR A 163 12.39 8.82 -20.23
C THR A 163 13.88 8.86 -19.93
N GLY A 164 14.42 7.72 -19.54
CA GLY A 164 15.83 7.49 -19.27
C GLY A 164 16.46 6.51 -20.26
N PRO A 165 17.67 6.02 -19.98
CA PRO A 165 18.41 5.13 -20.88
C PRO A 165 17.73 3.79 -21.19
N PHE A 166 16.90 3.27 -20.29
CA PHE A 166 16.29 1.94 -20.40
C PHE A 166 14.77 1.97 -20.49
N GLY A 167 14.16 3.13 -20.41
CA GLY A 167 12.72 3.30 -20.55
C GLY A 167 12.15 4.49 -19.79
N ASP A 168 10.85 4.51 -19.70
CA ASP A 168 10.17 5.53 -18.92
C ASP A 168 10.26 5.23 -17.42
N TYR A 169 10.33 6.28 -16.62
CA TYR A 169 10.24 6.21 -15.17
C TYR A 169 9.37 7.34 -14.61
N LEU A 170 8.86 7.15 -13.41
CA LEU A 170 8.24 8.20 -12.63
C LEU A 170 9.25 8.73 -11.63
N LEU A 171 9.51 10.04 -11.68
CA LEU A 171 10.41 10.69 -10.72
C LEU A 171 9.66 10.82 -9.39
N PRO A 172 10.14 10.16 -8.31
CA PRO A 172 9.47 10.23 -7.02
C PRO A 172 9.57 11.64 -6.42
N PRO A 173 8.49 12.18 -5.85
CA PRO A 173 8.57 13.43 -5.11
C PRO A 173 9.33 13.20 -3.80
N MET A 174 10.24 14.13 -3.47
CA MET A 174 11.18 13.99 -2.35
C MET A 174 10.96 15.08 -1.29
N ALA A 175 11.11 14.70 -0.01
CA ALA A 175 11.13 15.62 1.13
C ALA A 175 12.53 15.69 1.73
N THR A 176 12.99 16.90 2.07
CA THR A 176 14.29 17.08 2.70
C THR A 176 14.19 16.86 4.21
N ILE A 177 14.97 15.92 4.71
CA ILE A 177 15.21 15.72 6.14
C ILE A 177 16.48 16.53 6.50
N PRO A 178 16.39 17.52 7.39
CA PRO A 178 17.54 18.38 7.68
C PRO A 178 18.66 17.60 8.40
N ALA A 179 19.90 18.06 8.23
CA ALA A 179 21.00 17.58 9.04
C ALA A 179 20.74 17.86 10.52
N GLY A 180 21.11 16.94 11.39
CA GLY A 180 20.91 17.13 12.82
C GLY A 180 21.14 15.89 13.65
N THR A 181 20.93 16.03 14.94
CA THR A 181 21.01 14.91 15.90
C THR A 181 19.60 14.47 16.28
N TYR A 182 19.30 13.21 16.01
CA TYR A 182 17.97 12.62 16.19
C TYR A 182 17.97 11.61 17.33
N PRO A 183 16.91 11.56 18.14
CA PRO A 183 16.71 10.51 19.13
C PRO A 183 16.28 9.24 18.42
N ILE A 184 16.99 8.13 18.71
CA ILE A 184 16.74 6.80 18.17
C ILE A 184 16.54 5.84 19.35
N GLY A 185 15.57 4.91 19.22
CA GLY A 185 15.19 4.01 20.30
C GLY A 185 14.30 4.66 21.36
N ASP A 186 13.81 3.87 22.32
CA ASP A 186 12.92 4.34 23.39
C ASP A 186 13.10 3.51 24.66
N ASP A 187 13.66 4.11 25.71
CA ASP A 187 13.88 3.42 27.01
C ASP A 187 12.57 3.05 27.72
N ASN A 188 11.46 3.69 27.38
CA ASN A 188 10.14 3.41 27.94
C ASN A 188 9.37 2.34 27.13
N SER A 189 9.95 1.84 26.03
CA SER A 189 9.33 0.80 25.22
C SER A 189 9.15 -0.51 26.00
N PRO A 190 8.05 -1.25 25.75
CA PRO A 190 7.92 -2.62 26.24
C PRO A 190 8.88 -3.61 25.52
N TYR A 191 9.54 -3.19 24.43
CA TYR A 191 10.43 -4.01 23.61
C TYR A 191 11.88 -3.69 23.93
N ASP A 192 12.67 -4.73 24.27
CA ASP A 192 14.07 -4.56 24.66
C ASP A 192 14.98 -4.21 23.46
N ASP A 193 14.58 -4.56 22.26
CA ASP A 193 15.31 -4.28 21.03
C ASP A 193 15.21 -2.82 20.56
N GLU A 194 14.32 -2.03 21.18
CA GLU A 194 14.27 -0.58 21.01
C GLU A 194 15.21 0.16 21.99
N LYS A 195 15.89 -0.56 22.89
CA LYS A 195 16.77 -0.01 23.94
C LYS A 195 18.25 -0.27 23.67
N PRO A 196 19.15 0.58 24.17
CA PRO A 196 18.88 1.87 24.84
C PRO A 196 18.47 2.97 23.86
N ALA A 197 17.73 3.96 24.35
CA ALA A 197 17.55 5.20 23.63
C ALA A 197 18.89 5.93 23.51
N HIS A 198 19.20 6.41 22.32
CA HIS A 198 20.48 7.07 22.02
C HIS A 198 20.31 8.15 20.96
N LYS A 199 21.39 8.86 20.63
CA LYS A 199 21.37 9.91 19.64
C LYS A 199 22.24 9.54 18.44
N VAL A 200 21.71 9.78 17.23
CA VAL A 200 22.43 9.61 15.97
C VAL A 200 22.47 10.94 15.24
N THR A 201 23.65 11.35 14.79
CA THR A 201 23.82 12.52 13.94
C THR A 201 23.78 12.09 12.48
N LEU A 202 22.89 12.71 11.72
CA LEU A 202 22.68 12.45 10.30
C LEU A 202 22.97 13.71 9.50
N GLU A 203 23.58 13.54 8.34
CA GLU A 203 23.64 14.59 7.31
C GLU A 203 22.23 14.82 6.72
N ALA A 204 22.03 15.94 6.02
CA ALA A 204 20.79 16.18 5.31
C ALA A 204 20.62 15.16 4.16
N PHE A 205 19.43 14.60 4.04
CA PHE A 205 19.09 13.67 2.97
C PHE A 205 17.68 13.94 2.45
N GLN A 206 17.36 13.37 1.30
CA GLN A 206 16.03 13.46 0.74
C GLN A 206 15.37 12.08 0.80
N LEU A 207 14.16 12.02 1.37
CA LEU A 207 13.34 10.82 1.51
C LEU A 207 12.16 10.92 0.57
N GLY A 208 11.81 9.83 -0.12
CA GLY A 208 10.59 9.73 -0.90
C GLY A 208 9.37 10.11 -0.05
N ILE A 209 8.57 11.06 -0.53
CA ILE A 209 7.35 11.52 0.14
C ILE A 209 6.40 10.35 0.40
N PHE A 210 6.33 9.41 -0.55
CA PHE A 210 5.49 8.23 -0.50
C PHE A 210 6.33 6.94 -0.51
N PRO A 211 5.77 5.80 -0.06
CA PRO A 211 6.25 4.49 -0.47
C PRO A 211 6.21 4.36 -1.99
N VAL A 212 7.12 3.55 -2.56
CA VAL A 212 7.10 3.26 -4.01
C VAL A 212 5.80 2.59 -4.38
N THR A 213 5.15 3.08 -5.42
CA THR A 213 3.83 2.66 -5.87
C THR A 213 3.90 1.56 -6.92
N ASN A 214 2.77 0.86 -7.14
CA ASN A 214 2.63 -0.08 -8.26
C ASN A 214 2.84 0.61 -9.62
N ALA A 215 2.42 1.88 -9.78
CA ALA A 215 2.65 2.64 -11.01
C ALA A 215 4.14 2.85 -11.31
N GLU A 216 4.94 3.16 -10.29
CA GLU A 216 6.40 3.31 -10.42
C GLU A 216 7.06 1.96 -10.70
N TYR A 217 6.67 0.93 -9.94
CA TYR A 217 7.25 -0.40 -10.03
C TYR A 217 6.92 -1.11 -11.36
N ALA A 218 5.76 -0.84 -11.95
CA ALA A 218 5.38 -1.33 -13.27
C ALA A 218 6.38 -0.90 -14.36
N LEU A 219 6.95 0.30 -14.25
CA LEU A 219 7.97 0.79 -15.20
C LEU A 219 9.30 0.07 -15.04
N PHE A 220 9.70 -0.26 -13.81
CA PHE A 220 10.85 -1.12 -13.54
C PHE A 220 10.67 -2.52 -14.18
N ILE A 221 9.49 -3.13 -14.00
CA ILE A 221 9.18 -4.41 -14.64
C ILE A 221 9.27 -4.28 -16.17
N ALA A 222 8.65 -3.24 -16.75
CA ALA A 222 8.64 -3.00 -18.20
C ALA A 222 10.04 -2.72 -18.79
N ALA A 223 10.96 -2.20 -17.98
CA ALA A 223 12.36 -1.97 -18.32
C ALA A 223 13.25 -3.23 -18.20
N GLY A 224 12.65 -4.41 -17.98
CA GLY A 224 13.39 -5.67 -17.81
C GLY A 224 13.98 -5.85 -16.42
N GLY A 225 13.29 -5.36 -15.40
CA GLY A 225 13.76 -5.39 -14.01
C GLY A 225 14.15 -6.77 -13.49
N TYR A 226 13.47 -7.81 -13.95
CA TYR A 226 13.75 -9.20 -13.57
C TYR A 226 14.57 -9.98 -14.60
N GLU A 227 14.85 -9.42 -15.78
CA GLU A 227 15.66 -10.03 -16.84
C GLU A 227 17.11 -9.54 -16.83
N GLU A 228 17.37 -8.32 -16.30
CA GLU A 228 18.65 -7.63 -16.36
C GLU A 228 19.41 -7.75 -15.03
N GLU A 229 20.41 -8.62 -14.97
CA GLU A 229 21.24 -8.83 -13.77
C GLU A 229 21.94 -7.56 -13.27
N ARG A 230 22.12 -6.55 -14.11
CA ARG A 230 22.82 -5.30 -13.77
C ARG A 230 22.18 -4.52 -12.62
N TRP A 231 20.87 -4.73 -12.38
CA TRP A 231 20.15 -4.09 -11.28
C TRP A 231 20.37 -4.79 -9.93
N TRP A 232 20.84 -6.03 -9.94
CA TRP A 232 20.97 -6.89 -8.78
C TRP A 232 22.41 -6.84 -8.27
N ASP A 233 22.69 -5.86 -7.39
CA ASP A 233 24.00 -5.33 -7.07
C ASP A 233 24.82 -6.13 -6.03
N THR A 234 24.26 -7.24 -5.50
CA THR A 234 24.95 -8.14 -4.56
C THR A 234 24.93 -9.59 -5.06
N GLU A 235 25.88 -10.41 -4.63
CA GLU A 235 25.89 -11.83 -4.97
C GLU A 235 24.62 -12.55 -4.47
N GLY A 236 24.13 -12.20 -3.26
CA GLY A 236 22.87 -12.73 -2.75
C GLY A 236 21.66 -12.33 -3.60
N ALA A 237 21.63 -11.10 -4.14
CA ALA A 237 20.57 -10.63 -5.01
C ALA A 237 20.58 -11.38 -6.37
N LYS A 238 21.76 -11.59 -6.94
CA LYS A 238 21.89 -12.36 -8.19
C LYS A 238 21.49 -13.82 -8.01
N ALA A 239 21.95 -14.46 -6.93
CA ALA A 239 21.56 -15.81 -6.60
C ALA A 239 20.04 -15.94 -6.42
N TRP A 240 19.42 -14.93 -5.78
CA TRP A 240 17.96 -14.87 -5.63
C TRP A 240 17.25 -14.74 -6.99
N LEU A 241 17.69 -13.83 -7.85
CA LEU A 241 17.14 -13.64 -9.20
C LEU A 241 17.22 -14.93 -10.04
N LEU A 242 18.34 -15.65 -9.94
CA LEU A 242 18.57 -16.89 -10.71
C LEU A 242 17.87 -18.12 -10.08
N GLY A 243 17.25 -17.97 -8.90
CA GLY A 243 16.67 -19.09 -8.15
C GLY A 243 17.72 -19.99 -7.51
N GLU A 244 18.94 -19.48 -7.32
CA GLU A 244 20.08 -20.23 -6.77
C GLU A 244 20.31 -19.95 -5.27
N SER A 245 19.40 -19.20 -4.64
CA SER A 245 19.46 -18.90 -3.20
C SER A 245 19.38 -20.19 -2.37
N ASP A 246 20.30 -20.31 -1.40
CA ASP A 246 20.18 -21.32 -0.36
C ASP A 246 19.05 -20.95 0.60
N THR A 247 17.94 -21.69 0.53
CA THR A 247 16.77 -21.46 1.37
C THR A 247 16.83 -22.26 2.71
N GLU A 248 17.82 -23.09 2.92
CA GLU A 248 17.92 -23.92 4.13
C GLU A 248 18.14 -23.11 5.40
N GLY A 249 18.87 -22.01 5.33
CA GLY A 249 19.02 -21.08 6.44
C GLY A 249 17.67 -20.49 6.90
N GLN A 250 16.82 -20.12 5.98
CA GLN A 250 15.48 -19.59 6.22
C GLN A 250 14.54 -20.65 6.79
N LYS A 251 14.53 -21.83 6.20
CA LYS A 251 13.76 -23.00 6.68
C LYS A 251 14.18 -23.36 8.11
N LYS A 252 15.49 -23.37 8.40
CA LYS A 252 16.00 -23.60 9.75
C LYS A 252 15.48 -22.56 10.75
N GLN A 253 15.56 -21.27 10.42
CA GLN A 253 15.05 -20.21 11.30
C GLN A 253 13.55 -20.36 11.58
N ALA A 254 12.76 -20.74 10.58
CA ALA A 254 11.34 -20.99 10.74
C ALA A 254 11.06 -22.22 11.62
N ARG A 255 11.83 -23.30 11.46
CA ARG A 255 11.77 -24.47 12.35
C ARG A 255 12.14 -24.11 13.81
N ASP A 256 13.18 -23.29 14.01
CA ASP A 256 13.59 -22.86 15.34
C ASP A 256 12.50 -21.97 15.99
N ALA A 257 11.86 -21.10 15.23
CA ALA A 257 10.73 -20.30 15.69
C ALA A 257 9.52 -21.19 16.05
N TRP A 258 9.19 -22.16 15.21
CA TRP A 258 8.12 -23.13 15.49
C TRP A 258 8.41 -23.95 16.77
N ASN A 259 9.64 -24.45 16.94
CA ASN A 259 10.05 -25.14 18.15
C ASN A 259 9.88 -24.27 19.41
N THR A 260 10.14 -22.97 19.29
CA THR A 260 9.93 -22.03 20.39
C THR A 260 8.44 -21.89 20.71
N LEU A 261 7.59 -21.76 19.70
CA LEU A 261 6.13 -21.66 19.87
C LEU A 261 5.52 -22.91 20.52
N GLN A 262 6.10 -24.09 20.30
CA GLN A 262 5.65 -25.34 20.95
C GLN A 262 5.67 -25.28 22.49
N SER A 263 6.46 -24.40 23.07
CA SER A 263 6.54 -24.18 24.52
C SER A 263 5.46 -23.22 25.06
N TRP A 264 4.70 -22.55 24.20
CA TRP A 264 3.71 -21.55 24.59
C TRP A 264 2.32 -22.16 24.73
N SER A 265 1.59 -21.73 25.77
CA SER A 265 0.17 -22.04 25.93
C SER A 265 -0.70 -21.04 25.14
N ASP A 266 -1.98 -21.38 24.95
CA ASP A 266 -2.95 -20.43 24.38
C ASP A 266 -3.03 -19.16 25.22
N ASP A 267 -2.95 -19.28 26.55
CA ASP A 267 -3.00 -18.13 27.45
C ASP A 267 -1.78 -17.21 27.24
N ASP A 268 -0.57 -17.76 27.04
CA ASP A 268 0.62 -16.97 26.75
C ASP A 268 0.45 -16.14 25.45
N VAL A 269 -0.10 -16.75 24.40
CA VAL A 269 -0.37 -16.06 23.14
C VAL A 269 -1.47 -15.00 23.29
N ARG A 270 -2.56 -15.33 23.97
CA ARG A 270 -3.69 -14.42 24.19
C ARG A 270 -3.34 -13.25 25.13
N ASP A 271 -2.40 -13.44 26.04
CA ASP A 271 -1.90 -12.36 26.89
C ASP A 271 -1.12 -11.30 26.08
N LEU A 272 -0.47 -11.67 24.97
CA LEU A 272 0.14 -10.71 24.07
C LEU A 272 -0.93 -9.83 23.36
N VAL A 273 -2.12 -10.39 23.09
CA VAL A 273 -3.25 -9.58 22.56
C VAL A 273 -3.73 -8.57 23.61
N LYS A 274 -3.91 -8.99 24.86
CA LYS A 274 -4.30 -8.09 25.96
C LYS A 274 -3.29 -6.95 26.20
N GLN A 275 -2.02 -7.21 25.86
CA GLN A 275 -0.93 -6.24 25.92
C GLN A 275 -0.81 -5.38 24.65
N ASN A 276 -1.72 -5.51 23.68
CA ASN A 276 -1.65 -4.89 22.35
C ASN A 276 -0.37 -5.19 21.55
N ARG A 277 0.28 -6.31 21.83
CA ARG A 277 1.51 -6.76 21.13
C ARG A 277 1.21 -7.65 19.93
N LEU A 278 0.05 -8.28 19.91
CA LEU A 278 -0.50 -9.04 18.78
C LEU A 278 -1.95 -8.62 18.55
N THR A 279 -2.42 -8.78 17.31
CA THR A 279 -3.84 -8.77 17.00
C THR A 279 -4.45 -10.12 17.32
N SER A 280 -5.78 -10.21 17.45
CA SER A 280 -6.48 -11.49 17.62
C SER A 280 -6.18 -12.45 16.48
N GLU A 281 -6.16 -11.94 15.23
CA GLU A 281 -5.84 -12.71 14.02
C GLU A 281 -4.39 -13.24 14.04
N GLN A 282 -3.44 -12.42 14.46
CA GLN A 282 -2.05 -12.85 14.63
C GLN A 282 -1.93 -13.93 15.71
N ALA A 283 -2.65 -13.80 16.82
CA ALA A 283 -2.68 -14.79 17.88
C ALA A 283 -3.24 -16.13 17.39
N ASP A 284 -4.34 -16.11 16.65
CA ASP A 284 -4.94 -17.30 16.06
C ASP A 284 -3.99 -17.95 15.04
N SER A 285 -3.28 -17.14 14.25
CA SER A 285 -2.21 -17.62 13.36
C SER A 285 -1.07 -18.29 14.12
N TYR A 286 -0.59 -17.70 15.22
CA TYR A 286 0.47 -18.29 16.05
C TYR A 286 0.04 -19.60 16.69
N ILE A 287 -1.19 -19.70 17.17
CA ILE A 287 -1.77 -20.94 17.72
C ILE A 287 -1.87 -22.00 16.60
N SER A 288 -2.36 -21.62 15.43
CA SER A 288 -2.45 -22.52 14.26
C SER A 288 -1.07 -23.04 13.82
N ILE A 289 -0.07 -22.16 13.76
CA ILE A 289 1.31 -22.54 13.42
C ILE A 289 1.89 -23.46 14.51
N ARG A 290 1.67 -23.16 15.78
CA ARG A 290 2.12 -24.01 16.91
C ARG A 290 1.55 -25.41 16.83
N ASP A 291 0.25 -25.52 16.56
CA ASP A 291 -0.49 -26.80 16.57
C ASP A 291 -0.31 -27.60 15.27
N MET A 292 0.43 -27.06 14.31
CA MET A 292 0.73 -27.72 13.05
C MET A 292 1.62 -28.94 13.25
N SER A 293 1.39 -30.01 12.48
CA SER A 293 2.30 -31.14 12.48
C SER A 293 3.65 -30.77 11.85
N LYS A 294 4.70 -31.50 12.19
CA LYS A 294 6.03 -31.30 11.61
C LYS A 294 6.01 -31.52 10.09
N GLU A 295 5.25 -32.50 9.62
CA GLU A 295 5.09 -32.81 8.20
C GLU A 295 4.44 -31.63 7.45
N THR A 296 3.37 -31.06 8.01
CA THR A 296 2.69 -29.89 7.45
C THR A 296 3.59 -28.65 7.46
N LEU A 297 4.38 -28.47 8.53
CA LEU A 297 5.39 -27.40 8.59
C LEU A 297 6.40 -27.54 7.45
N GLU A 298 6.97 -28.73 7.23
CA GLU A 298 7.96 -28.93 6.15
C GLU A 298 7.34 -28.67 4.76
N GLU A 299 6.10 -29.10 4.51
CA GLU A 299 5.39 -28.81 3.26
C GLU A 299 5.18 -27.29 3.07
N GLN A 300 4.81 -26.59 4.14
CA GLN A 300 4.69 -25.13 4.10
C GLN A 300 6.05 -24.43 3.88
N LEU A 301 7.12 -24.93 4.49
CA LEU A 301 8.45 -24.39 4.28
C LEU A 301 8.94 -24.57 2.85
N GLU A 302 8.67 -25.72 2.21
CA GLU A 302 8.98 -25.91 0.79
C GLU A 302 8.16 -24.98 -0.11
N THR A 303 6.92 -24.69 0.26
CA THR A 303 6.06 -23.75 -0.48
C THR A 303 6.48 -22.30 -0.27
N THR A 304 6.85 -21.93 0.95
CA THR A 304 7.24 -20.56 1.32
C THR A 304 8.63 -20.19 0.84
N TYR A 305 9.56 -21.16 0.93
CA TYR A 305 10.96 -21.03 0.56
C TYR A 305 11.35 -22.05 -0.50
N PRO A 306 10.76 -21.98 -1.72
CA PRO A 306 11.02 -22.96 -2.76
C PRO A 306 12.44 -22.82 -3.30
N SER A 307 13.13 -23.93 -3.45
CA SER A 307 14.42 -24.00 -4.13
C SER A 307 14.21 -23.88 -5.65
N GLY A 308 15.09 -23.18 -6.36
CA GLY A 308 15.09 -23.09 -7.81
C GLY A 308 13.98 -22.21 -8.41
N LYS A 309 13.20 -21.52 -7.60
CA LYS A 309 12.13 -20.65 -8.11
C LYS A 309 12.69 -19.31 -8.56
N ARG A 310 12.41 -18.95 -9.79
CA ARG A 310 12.64 -17.60 -10.34
C ARG A 310 11.36 -16.80 -10.26
N TYR A 311 11.49 -15.55 -9.86
CA TYR A 311 10.38 -14.61 -9.83
C TYR A 311 10.51 -13.62 -10.99
N THR A 312 9.40 -13.22 -11.55
CA THR A 312 9.31 -12.25 -12.66
C THR A 312 8.37 -11.08 -12.33
N LEU A 313 7.63 -11.21 -11.23
CA LEU A 313 6.65 -10.23 -10.74
C LEU A 313 6.62 -10.25 -9.21
N PRO A 314 6.21 -9.16 -8.57
CA PRO A 314 5.84 -9.17 -7.16
C PRO A 314 4.75 -10.19 -6.85
N ASP A 315 4.73 -10.75 -5.64
CA ASP A 315 3.55 -11.45 -5.15
C ASP A 315 2.39 -10.45 -5.06
N TYR A 316 1.15 -10.90 -5.22
CA TYR A 316 -0.04 -10.04 -5.23
C TYR A 316 -0.14 -9.06 -6.41
N TRP A 317 0.73 -9.17 -7.45
CA TRP A 317 0.68 -8.28 -8.61
C TRP A 317 -0.63 -8.36 -9.37
N ASP A 318 -1.27 -9.54 -9.39
CA ASP A 318 -2.57 -9.78 -10.02
C ASP A 318 -3.75 -9.72 -9.03
N ASP A 319 -3.50 -9.41 -7.75
CA ASP A 319 -4.54 -9.30 -6.73
C ASP A 319 -5.12 -7.89 -6.68
N ALA A 320 -6.41 -7.76 -7.00
CA ALA A 320 -7.13 -6.48 -7.02
C ALA A 320 -7.16 -5.72 -5.67
N ALA A 321 -6.86 -6.40 -4.56
CA ALA A 321 -6.75 -5.76 -3.25
C ALA A 321 -5.46 -4.95 -3.10
N TYR A 322 -4.40 -5.25 -3.89
CA TYR A 322 -3.07 -4.69 -3.73
C TYR A 322 -2.47 -4.05 -4.99
N ASN A 323 -3.04 -4.30 -6.18
CA ASN A 323 -2.40 -3.96 -7.45
C ASN A 323 -2.84 -2.64 -8.09
N ARG A 324 -3.59 -1.79 -7.38
CA ARG A 324 -4.00 -0.49 -7.94
C ARG A 324 -2.80 0.45 -8.06
N SER A 325 -2.75 1.23 -9.12
CA SER A 325 -1.63 2.10 -9.50
C SER A 325 -1.11 2.99 -8.37
N SER A 326 -2.00 3.57 -7.56
CA SER A 326 -1.67 4.46 -6.45
C SER A 326 -1.41 3.75 -5.11
N GLN A 327 -1.53 2.43 -5.03
CA GLN A 327 -1.16 1.70 -3.82
C GLN A 327 0.35 1.45 -3.79
N PRO A 328 0.97 1.39 -2.59
CA PRO A 328 2.34 0.91 -2.45
C PRO A 328 2.51 -0.48 -3.08
N VAL A 329 3.63 -0.70 -3.77
CA VAL A 329 4.00 -2.05 -4.20
C VAL A 329 4.29 -2.91 -2.98
N VAL A 330 3.72 -4.12 -2.97
CA VAL A 330 3.92 -5.13 -1.93
C VAL A 330 4.23 -6.49 -2.56
N GLY A 331 4.52 -7.49 -1.73
CA GLY A 331 4.92 -8.79 -2.24
C GLY A 331 6.29 -8.78 -2.88
N ILE A 332 7.14 -7.85 -2.46
CA ILE A 332 8.53 -7.72 -2.87
C ILE A 332 9.47 -7.99 -1.69
N CYS A 333 10.62 -8.56 -1.97
CA CYS A 333 11.68 -8.77 -0.99
C CYS A 333 12.69 -7.60 -0.99
N TRP A 334 13.65 -7.66 -0.08
CA TRP A 334 14.69 -6.64 0.06
C TRP A 334 15.58 -6.52 -1.20
N TYR A 335 15.87 -7.64 -1.85
CA TYR A 335 16.66 -7.65 -3.09
C TYR A 335 15.94 -6.92 -4.22
N GLU A 336 14.63 -7.14 -4.37
CA GLU A 336 13.79 -6.49 -5.37
C GLU A 336 13.70 -4.97 -5.13
N ALA A 337 13.55 -4.55 -3.87
CA ALA A 337 13.56 -3.13 -3.51
C ALA A 337 14.89 -2.45 -3.85
N ARG A 338 16.01 -3.13 -3.66
CA ARG A 338 17.35 -2.63 -4.05
C ARG A 338 17.53 -2.59 -5.57
N ALA A 339 17.10 -3.64 -6.28
CA ALA A 339 17.17 -3.67 -7.74
C ALA A 339 16.39 -2.50 -8.36
N TYR A 340 15.20 -2.18 -7.82
CA TYR A 340 14.48 -0.97 -8.21
C TYR A 340 15.30 0.30 -7.97
N CYS A 341 15.94 0.45 -6.81
CA CYS A 341 16.79 1.61 -6.51
C CYS A 341 17.98 1.73 -7.51
N ALA A 342 18.62 0.63 -7.85
CA ALA A 342 19.71 0.58 -8.83
C ALA A 342 19.24 0.98 -10.24
N TRP A 343 18.08 0.46 -10.66
CA TRP A 343 17.43 0.84 -11.89
C TRP A 343 17.11 2.34 -11.92
N LEU A 344 16.40 2.87 -10.91
CA LEU A 344 16.03 4.27 -10.84
C LEU A 344 17.26 5.18 -10.83
N SER A 345 18.34 4.75 -10.17
CA SER A 345 19.61 5.48 -10.17
C SER A 345 20.18 5.59 -11.58
N THR A 346 20.10 4.52 -12.36
CA THR A 346 20.60 4.48 -13.74
C THR A 346 19.72 5.34 -14.67
N GLU A 347 18.40 5.26 -14.52
CA GLU A 347 17.47 6.07 -15.32
C GLU A 347 17.64 7.57 -15.08
N THR A 348 17.89 7.97 -13.83
CA THR A 348 17.98 9.38 -13.46
C THR A 348 19.38 9.97 -13.51
N GLY A 349 20.43 9.13 -13.50
CA GLY A 349 21.81 9.55 -13.29
C GLY A 349 22.09 10.09 -11.87
N GLN A 350 21.21 9.81 -10.91
CA GLN A 350 21.33 10.18 -9.50
C GLN A 350 21.39 8.91 -8.65
N VAL A 351 21.85 8.99 -7.41
CA VAL A 351 21.98 7.81 -6.55
C VAL A 351 20.76 7.67 -5.64
N TYR A 352 19.96 6.66 -5.92
CA TYR A 352 18.84 6.23 -5.07
C TYR A 352 19.19 4.95 -4.32
N ARG A 353 18.75 4.86 -3.08
CA ARG A 353 18.92 3.68 -2.22
C ARG A 353 17.77 3.54 -1.23
N LEU A 354 17.72 2.42 -0.52
CA LEU A 354 16.85 2.28 0.64
C LEU A 354 17.32 3.22 1.77
N PRO A 355 16.40 3.72 2.63
CA PRO A 355 16.79 4.42 3.85
C PRO A 355 17.57 3.48 4.78
N THR A 356 18.49 4.02 5.55
CA THR A 356 18.99 3.32 6.73
C THR A 356 17.91 3.26 7.81
N GLU A 357 18.04 2.35 8.75
CA GLU A 357 17.11 2.27 9.88
C GLU A 357 17.05 3.58 10.67
N ALA A 358 18.20 4.23 10.89
CA ALA A 358 18.28 5.51 11.59
C ALA A 358 17.65 6.66 10.78
N GLU A 359 17.83 6.71 9.46
CA GLU A 359 17.20 7.71 8.60
C GLU A 359 15.67 7.61 8.62
N PHE A 360 15.14 6.38 8.56
CA PHE A 360 13.70 6.19 8.64
C PHE A 360 13.14 6.65 10.00
N GLU A 361 13.78 6.22 11.11
CA GLU A 361 13.32 6.61 12.45
C GLU A 361 13.44 8.13 12.65
N ALA A 362 14.53 8.76 12.19
CA ALA A 362 14.71 10.21 12.23
C ALA A 362 13.58 10.95 11.49
N ALA A 363 13.18 10.46 10.30
CA ALA A 363 12.08 11.04 9.55
C ALA A 363 10.74 10.85 10.28
N ALA A 364 10.49 9.67 10.88
CA ALA A 364 9.25 9.38 11.58
C ALA A 364 9.12 10.11 12.93
N ARG A 365 10.20 10.19 13.71
CA ARG A 365 10.18 10.78 15.07
C ARG A 365 10.47 12.28 15.09
N GLY A 366 11.22 12.78 14.11
CA GLY A 366 11.79 14.12 14.14
C GLY A 366 12.77 14.31 15.30
N GLN A 367 13.29 15.52 15.45
CA GLN A 367 14.20 15.87 16.57
C GLN A 367 13.50 15.89 17.94
N GLU A 368 12.16 15.92 17.93
CA GLU A 368 11.32 15.94 19.14
C GLU A 368 11.11 14.56 19.76
N GLY A 369 11.45 13.48 19.06
CA GLY A 369 11.31 12.11 19.55
C GLY A 369 9.86 11.64 19.67
N ARG A 370 8.99 11.96 18.69
CA ARG A 370 7.56 11.63 18.71
C ARG A 370 7.32 10.12 18.75
N ALA A 371 6.29 9.71 19.48
CA ALA A 371 5.89 8.30 19.55
C ALA A 371 5.29 7.83 18.21
N TYR A 372 4.48 8.67 17.57
CA TYR A 372 3.97 8.50 16.20
C TYR A 372 4.34 9.73 15.39
N PRO A 373 4.47 9.64 14.07
CA PRO A 373 4.83 10.79 13.25
C PRO A 373 3.93 12.01 13.47
N TYR A 374 2.66 11.83 13.78
CA TYR A 374 1.68 12.87 14.01
C TYR A 374 1.54 13.31 15.49
N GLY A 375 2.27 12.70 16.45
CA GLY A 375 2.22 13.11 17.84
C GLY A 375 2.52 12.04 18.88
N LYS A 376 1.93 12.18 20.07
CA LYS A 376 2.22 11.30 21.22
C LYS A 376 1.27 10.10 21.34
N SER A 377 0.05 10.21 20.81
CA SER A 377 -1.00 9.22 20.97
C SER A 377 -1.38 8.64 19.63
N PHE A 378 -1.74 7.35 19.61
CA PHE A 378 -2.26 6.69 18.44
C PHE A 378 -3.57 7.31 17.95
N ASP A 379 -3.70 7.42 16.62
CA ASP A 379 -4.90 7.88 15.94
C ASP A 379 -5.13 7.02 14.69
N MET A 380 -6.15 6.15 14.74
CA MET A 380 -6.51 5.25 13.65
C MET A 380 -6.97 5.97 12.37
N THR A 381 -7.33 7.26 12.45
CA THR A 381 -7.71 8.05 11.28
C THR A 381 -6.51 8.65 10.56
N ARG A 382 -5.31 8.53 11.13
CA ARG A 382 -4.03 9.04 10.63
C ARG A 382 -3.03 7.96 10.26
N SER A 383 -3.40 6.68 10.37
CA SER A 383 -2.55 5.56 9.98
C SER A 383 -3.39 4.35 9.57
N ASN A 384 -2.95 3.66 8.53
CA ASN A 384 -3.54 2.39 8.12
C ASN A 384 -2.89 1.26 8.92
N THR A 385 -3.53 0.87 10.00
CA THR A 385 -3.12 -0.22 10.91
C THR A 385 -4.27 -1.21 11.08
N PHE A 386 -4.05 -2.24 11.89
CA PHE A 386 -5.09 -3.25 12.16
C PHE A 386 -6.40 -2.61 12.66
N GLU A 387 -6.31 -1.59 13.50
CA GLU A 387 -7.46 -0.90 14.10
C GLU A 387 -8.28 -0.10 13.09
N SER A 388 -7.74 0.20 11.91
CA SER A 388 -8.48 0.89 10.84
C SER A 388 -9.46 -0.03 10.10
N HIS A 389 -9.38 -1.35 10.29
CA HIS A 389 -10.17 -2.37 9.61
C HIS A 389 -10.05 -2.37 8.08
N ILE A 390 -9.12 -1.63 7.48
CA ILE A 390 -8.98 -1.58 6.01
C ILE A 390 -8.51 -2.93 5.44
N ARG A 391 -7.70 -3.68 6.16
CA ARG A 391 -7.24 -5.06 5.87
C ARG A 391 -6.46 -5.21 4.55
N ARG A 392 -5.93 -4.12 4.04
CA ARG A 392 -5.10 -4.06 2.82
C ARG A 392 -4.37 -2.73 2.75
N THR A 393 -3.49 -2.57 1.77
CA THR A 393 -2.86 -1.27 1.51
C THR A 393 -3.89 -0.24 1.03
N THR A 394 -3.64 1.02 1.37
CA THR A 394 -4.39 2.17 0.85
C THR A 394 -3.59 2.88 -0.25
N PRO A 395 -4.26 3.65 -1.11
CA PRO A 395 -3.54 4.56 -1.99
C PRO A 395 -2.70 5.56 -1.18
N ILE A 396 -1.58 5.96 -1.76
CA ILE A 396 -0.69 6.97 -1.16
C ILE A 396 -1.37 8.33 -1.01
N GLY A 397 -0.95 9.10 -0.01
CA GLY A 397 -1.45 10.46 0.21
C GLY A 397 -2.76 10.55 0.98
N VAL A 398 -3.29 9.42 1.48
CA VAL A 398 -4.47 9.38 2.34
C VAL A 398 -4.09 9.72 3.79
N PHE A 399 -2.98 9.20 4.30
CA PHE A 399 -2.57 9.37 5.68
C PHE A 399 -1.38 10.33 5.79
N ASP A 400 -1.66 11.61 6.08
CA ASP A 400 -0.63 12.59 6.39
C ASP A 400 -0.09 12.36 7.80
N ASN A 401 1.20 12.09 7.89
CA ASN A 401 1.85 11.83 9.17
C ASN A 401 2.40 13.08 9.87
N GLY A 402 2.51 14.22 9.19
CA GLY A 402 2.72 15.54 9.81
C GLY A 402 4.08 15.83 10.44
N THR A 403 5.08 14.93 10.41
CA THR A 403 6.43 15.18 11.00
C THR A 403 7.36 15.90 10.08
N VAL A 404 7.39 15.49 8.82
CA VAL A 404 8.15 16.13 7.76
C VAL A 404 7.14 16.69 6.80
N PRO A 405 7.21 17.96 6.43
CA PRO A 405 6.27 18.53 5.50
C PRO A 405 6.15 17.66 4.24
N GLY A 406 4.98 17.08 4.05
CA GLY A 406 4.63 16.29 2.89
C GLY A 406 4.97 14.80 2.92
N CYS A 407 5.56 14.21 3.97
CA CYS A 407 5.74 12.76 4.06
C CYS A 407 4.46 12.06 4.54
N TYR A 408 4.08 11.00 3.81
CA TYR A 408 2.89 10.18 4.08
C TYR A 408 3.31 8.75 4.44
N ASP A 409 2.46 8.02 5.14
CA ASP A 409 2.65 6.60 5.45
C ASP A 409 4.00 6.27 6.12
N LEU A 410 4.52 7.15 7.00
CA LEU A 410 5.66 6.84 7.87
C LEU A 410 5.25 5.94 9.04
N THR A 411 3.94 5.68 9.18
CA THR A 411 3.35 4.78 10.16
C THR A 411 2.14 4.09 9.55
N GLY A 412 2.10 2.77 9.63
CA GLY A 412 1.07 1.94 8.99
C GLY A 412 1.24 1.81 7.47
N ASN A 413 0.23 1.30 6.81
CA ASN A 413 0.12 0.99 5.40
C ASN A 413 1.06 -0.15 4.98
N VAL A 414 2.38 0.08 4.88
CA VAL A 414 3.39 -0.94 4.58
C VAL A 414 4.62 -0.79 5.46
N TYR A 415 5.17 -1.90 5.93
CA TYR A 415 6.53 -1.91 6.44
C TYR A 415 7.49 -1.44 5.35
N THR A 416 8.41 -0.58 5.73
CA THR A 416 9.47 -0.10 4.84
C THR A 416 10.73 -0.92 5.03
N TRP A 417 11.21 -1.59 3.98
CA TRP A 417 12.56 -2.17 3.95
C TRP A 417 13.61 -1.09 4.10
N THR A 418 14.59 -1.33 4.98
CA THR A 418 15.77 -0.46 5.15
C THR A 418 17.04 -1.15 4.64
N SER A 419 18.11 -0.39 4.40
CA SER A 419 19.41 -0.97 4.04
C SER A 419 20.04 -1.75 5.18
N SER A 420 19.70 -1.40 6.42
CA SER A 420 20.39 -1.85 7.63
C SER A 420 20.15 -3.33 7.95
N VAL A 421 21.19 -4.06 8.26
CA VAL A 421 21.10 -5.34 8.96
C VAL A 421 20.57 -5.08 10.36
N TYR A 422 19.58 -5.85 10.79
CA TYR A 422 19.02 -5.74 12.13
C TYR A 422 20.04 -6.18 13.19
N GLN A 423 20.49 -5.22 13.98
CA GLN A 423 21.45 -5.42 15.06
C GLN A 423 20.98 -4.77 16.36
N PRO A 424 21.48 -5.18 17.54
CA PRO A 424 21.20 -4.50 18.80
C PRO A 424 21.52 -3.01 18.74
N TYR A 425 20.81 -2.23 19.53
CA TYR A 425 21.15 -0.84 19.78
C TYR A 425 22.28 -0.72 20.82
N PRO A 426 23.07 0.41 20.82
CA PRO A 426 22.87 1.61 20.03
C PRO A 426 23.20 1.41 18.55
N TYR A 427 22.56 2.24 17.69
CA TYR A 427 22.84 2.26 16.25
C TYR A 427 24.24 2.89 16.00
N GLU A 428 25.08 2.15 15.30
CA GLU A 428 26.40 2.62 14.86
C GLU A 428 26.56 2.36 13.37
N GLY A 429 26.56 3.40 12.54
CA GLY A 429 26.65 3.23 11.08
C GLY A 429 27.95 2.59 10.57
N SER A 430 28.97 2.50 11.43
CA SER A 430 30.28 1.90 11.11
C SER A 430 30.45 0.44 11.57
N ASP A 431 29.44 -0.17 12.18
CA ASP A 431 29.52 -1.55 12.72
C ASP A 431 29.24 -2.65 11.68
N GLY A 432 29.14 -2.28 10.42
CA GLY A 432 28.87 -3.20 9.31
C GLY A 432 27.38 -3.47 9.09
N ARG A 433 26.45 -2.82 9.84
CA ARG A 433 25.00 -2.99 9.60
C ARG A 433 24.53 -2.45 8.25
N GLU A 434 25.26 -1.53 7.67
CA GLU A 434 24.94 -0.95 6.34
C GLU A 434 25.63 -1.70 5.18
N ASP A 435 26.36 -2.79 5.46
CA ASP A 435 26.95 -3.62 4.41
C ASP A 435 25.85 -4.39 3.65
N ALA A 436 25.70 -4.07 2.39
CA ALA A 436 24.74 -4.71 1.50
C ALA A 436 25.08 -6.17 1.18
N ASN A 437 26.37 -6.53 1.20
CA ASN A 437 26.83 -7.88 0.91
C ASN A 437 26.75 -8.82 2.10
N ARG A 438 26.39 -8.30 3.25
CA ARG A 438 26.25 -9.12 4.44
C ARG A 438 25.03 -10.04 4.32
N THR A 439 25.29 -11.35 4.32
CA THR A 439 24.29 -12.40 4.11
C THR A 439 23.82 -13.06 5.42
N ASP A 440 24.50 -12.79 6.53
CA ASP A 440 24.32 -13.43 7.83
C ASP A 440 23.31 -12.71 8.74
N GLY A 441 22.37 -11.98 8.18
CA GLY A 441 21.43 -11.21 9.01
C GLY A 441 20.11 -10.85 8.32
N ARG A 442 19.09 -10.72 9.17
CA ARG A 442 17.81 -10.14 8.74
C ARG A 442 17.97 -8.63 8.53
N ARG A 443 17.19 -8.08 7.62
CA ARG A 443 17.14 -6.64 7.36
C ARG A 443 16.08 -5.98 8.25
N ALA A 444 16.37 -4.77 8.72
CA ALA A 444 15.43 -4.01 9.52
C ALA A 444 14.25 -3.52 8.67
N LEU A 445 13.06 -3.64 9.26
CA LEU A 445 11.79 -3.15 8.73
C LEU A 445 11.21 -2.11 9.68
N ARG A 446 10.64 -1.04 9.16
CA ARG A 446 10.18 0.09 9.96
C ARG A 446 8.76 0.53 9.58
N GLY A 447 8.10 1.25 10.51
CA GLY A 447 6.86 1.96 10.27
C GLY A 447 5.57 1.20 10.55
N GLY A 448 5.61 -0.12 10.72
CA GLY A 448 4.38 -0.91 10.79
C GLY A 448 3.67 -1.04 9.45
N SER A 449 2.52 -1.68 9.42
CA SER A 449 1.73 -1.93 8.21
C SER A 449 0.23 -1.96 8.50
N TRP A 450 -0.57 -2.16 7.48
CA TRP A 450 -2.03 -2.33 7.58
C TRP A 450 -2.46 -3.49 8.51
N SER A 451 -1.61 -4.48 8.71
CA SER A 451 -1.86 -5.64 9.57
C SER A 451 -1.23 -5.52 10.97
N SER A 452 -0.52 -4.43 11.24
CA SER A 452 0.17 -4.20 12.51
C SER A 452 -0.78 -3.60 13.56
N PRO A 453 -0.73 -4.05 14.82
CA PRO A 453 -1.41 -3.35 15.91
C PRO A 453 -0.73 -1.98 16.16
N GLN A 454 -1.46 -1.08 16.77
CA GLN A 454 -1.01 0.29 17.05
C GLN A 454 0.39 0.38 17.68
N ASP A 455 0.73 -0.58 18.53
CA ASP A 455 2.01 -0.59 19.24
C ASP A 455 3.20 -0.88 18.32
N SER A 456 2.96 -1.70 17.29
CA SER A 456 3.94 -1.99 16.23
C SER A 456 4.02 -0.89 15.15
N ALA A 457 3.14 0.12 15.22
CA ALA A 457 3.16 1.28 14.34
C ALA A 457 3.83 2.52 14.98
N ARG A 458 4.40 2.39 16.20
CA ARG A 458 5.20 3.45 16.83
C ARG A 458 6.47 3.73 16.03
N SER A 459 6.87 4.99 16.00
CA SER A 459 8.07 5.43 15.25
C SER A 459 9.35 4.73 15.69
N ALA A 460 9.46 4.31 16.96
CA ALA A 460 10.61 3.57 17.49
C ALA A 460 10.53 2.06 17.25
N PHE A 461 9.35 1.53 16.90
CA PHE A 461 9.16 0.09 16.72
C PHE A 461 10.07 -0.46 15.63
N ARG A 462 10.69 -1.61 15.93
CA ARG A 462 11.63 -2.31 15.05
C ARG A 462 11.07 -3.68 14.68
N ALA A 463 11.00 -3.95 13.41
CA ALA A 463 10.76 -5.29 12.88
C ALA A 463 11.97 -5.76 12.07
N ARG A 464 11.99 -7.04 11.71
CA ARG A 464 13.06 -7.64 10.92
C ARG A 464 12.52 -8.72 10.01
N GLY A 465 13.07 -8.80 8.80
CA GLY A 465 12.72 -9.82 7.81
C GLY A 465 13.96 -10.41 7.16
N ASP A 466 13.88 -11.67 6.76
CA ASP A 466 14.85 -12.24 5.85
C ASP A 466 14.85 -11.46 4.53
N PRO A 467 16.02 -11.17 3.93
CA PRO A 467 16.07 -10.38 2.69
C PRO A 467 15.33 -10.99 1.49
N ALA A 468 15.01 -12.27 1.50
CA ALA A 468 14.25 -12.95 0.47
C ALA A 468 12.74 -13.06 0.78
N VAL A 469 12.29 -12.68 1.98
CA VAL A 469 10.88 -12.82 2.36
C VAL A 469 10.01 -11.80 1.62
N ARG A 470 8.85 -12.24 1.16
CA ARG A 470 7.84 -11.46 0.44
C ARG A 470 6.52 -11.53 1.19
N GLY A 471 5.76 -10.44 1.21
CA GLY A 471 4.47 -10.42 1.89
C GLY A 471 3.64 -9.19 1.55
N SER A 472 2.33 -9.27 1.73
CA SER A 472 1.38 -8.20 1.41
C SER A 472 1.51 -6.95 2.29
N ALA A 473 2.34 -7.03 3.33
CA ALA A 473 2.60 -5.93 4.25
C ALA A 473 3.97 -5.27 4.07
N TYR A 474 4.82 -5.77 3.17
CA TYR A 474 6.20 -5.30 2.97
C TYR A 474 6.30 -4.49 1.68
N GLY A 475 6.72 -3.24 1.82
CA GLY A 475 7.01 -2.32 0.75
C GLY A 475 8.32 -1.59 1.02
N PHE A 476 8.58 -0.49 0.34
CA PHE A 476 9.79 0.31 0.54
C PHE A 476 9.59 1.76 0.10
N ARG A 477 10.55 2.61 0.47
CA ARG A 477 10.70 3.97 -0.07
C ARG A 477 12.17 4.22 -0.41
N VAL A 478 12.39 5.25 -1.20
CA VAL A 478 13.73 5.60 -1.66
C VAL A 478 14.31 6.80 -0.90
N VAL A 479 15.62 6.82 -0.77
CA VAL A 479 16.43 7.97 -0.37
C VAL A 479 17.27 8.40 -1.55
N LEU A 480 17.26 9.69 -1.86
CA LEU A 480 18.16 10.32 -2.82
C LEU A 480 19.38 10.85 -2.08
N VAL A 481 20.56 10.40 -2.50
CA VAL A 481 21.85 10.81 -1.94
C VAL A 481 22.34 12.08 -2.66
N SER A 482 22.61 13.14 -1.90
CA SER A 482 22.98 14.45 -2.45
C SER A 482 24.37 14.49 -3.10
N ARG A 483 25.19 13.44 -2.96
CA ARG A 483 26.50 13.26 -3.62
C ARG A 483 26.73 11.80 -3.95
N PRO A 484 27.23 11.47 -5.14
CA PRO A 484 27.76 10.12 -5.37
C PRO A 484 28.95 9.89 -4.44
N PHE A 485 29.00 8.70 -3.85
CA PHE A 485 30.15 8.24 -3.07
C PHE A 485 31.36 8.09 -3.97
#